data_1ed9734a73b4e09806dc95fe8d1d1f1a
#
_entry.id   1ed9734a73b4e09806dc95fe8d1d1f1a
#
_cell.length_a   1.000
_cell.length_b   1.000
_cell.length_c   1.000
_cell.angle_alpha   90.00
_cell.angle_beta   90.00
_cell.angle_gamma   90.00
#
_symmetry.space_group_name_H-M   'P 1'
#
loop_
_entity.id
_entity.type
_entity.pdbx_description
1 polymer ?
#
loop_
_entity_poly.entity_id
_entity_poly.type
_entity_poly.pdbx_seq_one_letter_code
_entity_poly.pdbx_strand_id
1 'polypeptide(L)'
;DFIYNHPNIAASQSLHSSGGVILRPPSVPEMKLPSSDLRLYIALSERGLNVTKYGLATSVYQWNWPRGSRNSGKGQLKRTDKGKIKGMDPFDGGGNHYGQLMEEDAYAAYGGSLDGLYELFGILAFANEIYRFGDDLDNDGRVSASEQLKYDDEQMGSKVFKDWTPYDHPTLGKVEIGGWKKFGHNNPLPPYLKDEIERNVEFMLLQARATPLLTISKVDQEYLGKNIY
;
A
#
# COMPACT_ATOMS: atom_id res chain seq x y z
N ASP A 1 5.50 23.51 1.23
CA ASP A 1 6.43 24.42 0.52
C ASP A 1 7.34 23.69 -0.47
N PHE A 2 7.99 22.54 -0.08
CA PHE A 2 8.91 21.86 -0.99
C PHE A 2 8.23 21.39 -2.29
N ILE A 3 7.14 20.65 -2.20
CA ILE A 3 6.41 20.14 -3.38
C ILE A 3 5.89 21.28 -4.23
N TYR A 4 5.33 22.31 -3.60
CA TYR A 4 4.84 23.50 -4.32
C TYR A 4 5.92 24.19 -5.15
N ASN A 5 7.15 24.24 -4.64
CA ASN A 5 8.29 24.84 -5.32
C ASN A 5 8.98 23.91 -6.35
N HIS A 6 8.51 22.67 -6.47
CA HIS A 6 9.06 21.67 -7.40
C HIS A 6 7.97 21.07 -8.30
N PRO A 7 7.38 21.87 -9.22
CA PRO A 7 6.26 21.42 -10.06
C PRO A 7 6.63 20.30 -11.06
N ASN A 8 7.91 19.95 -11.13
CA ASN A 8 8.41 18.84 -11.93
C ASN A 8 8.29 17.48 -11.25
N ILE A 9 7.84 17.41 -10.00
CA ILE A 9 7.59 16.14 -9.31
C ILE A 9 6.28 15.55 -9.85
N ALA A 10 6.35 14.41 -10.50
CA ALA A 10 5.19 13.75 -11.11
C ALA A 10 4.79 12.44 -10.44
N ALA A 11 5.63 11.89 -9.58
CA ALA A 11 5.37 10.65 -8.86
C ALA A 11 5.99 10.66 -7.47
N SER A 12 5.40 9.89 -6.55
CA SER A 12 5.89 9.74 -5.18
C SER A 12 5.63 8.33 -4.66
N GLN A 13 6.54 7.83 -3.84
CA GLN A 13 6.31 6.63 -3.02
C GLN A 13 6.69 6.90 -1.57
N SER A 14 5.82 6.48 -0.66
CA SER A 14 6.05 6.45 0.78
C SER A 14 6.21 5.01 1.24
N LEU A 15 7.20 4.75 2.08
CA LEU A 15 7.44 3.41 2.61
C LEU A 15 7.02 3.35 4.07
N HIS A 16 6.13 2.43 4.36
CA HIS A 16 5.61 2.11 5.68
C HIS A 16 5.92 0.66 6.03
N SER A 17 5.71 0.26 7.24
CA SER A 17 5.73 -1.14 7.69
C SER A 17 4.60 -1.39 8.71
N SER A 18 3.91 -2.49 8.59
CA SER A 18 4.15 -3.64 7.73
C SER A 18 2.83 -4.16 7.17
N GLY A 19 2.91 -4.91 6.07
CA GLY A 19 1.71 -5.50 5.51
C GLY A 19 1.95 -6.27 4.21
N GLY A 20 3.03 -5.96 3.49
CA GLY A 20 3.28 -6.53 2.17
C GLY A 20 2.18 -6.12 1.19
N VAL A 21 1.84 -4.83 1.15
CA VAL A 21 0.75 -4.31 0.30
C VAL A 21 1.15 -3.01 -0.37
N ILE A 22 0.68 -2.82 -1.60
CA ILE A 22 0.80 -1.56 -2.34
C ILE A 22 -0.50 -0.78 -2.14
N LEU A 23 -0.39 0.40 -1.57
CA LEU A 23 -1.52 1.29 -1.31
C LEU A 23 -1.51 2.49 -2.26
N ARG A 24 -2.69 2.88 -2.71
CA ARG A 24 -2.96 4.04 -3.56
C ARG A 24 -4.11 4.88 -2.98
N PRO A 25 -4.35 6.10 -3.49
CA PRO A 25 -5.58 6.82 -3.21
C PRO A 25 -6.82 6.02 -3.65
N PRO A 26 -8.00 6.28 -3.08
CA PRO A 26 -8.25 7.24 -2.03
C PRO A 26 -8.01 6.67 -0.62
N SER A 27 -7.76 7.59 0.33
CA SER A 27 -7.70 7.26 1.76
C SER A 27 -9.01 7.54 2.48
N VAL A 28 -9.94 8.23 1.82
CA VAL A 28 -11.23 8.67 2.37
C VAL A 28 -12.38 8.35 1.41
N PRO A 29 -13.61 8.16 1.90
CA PRO A 29 -14.76 7.75 1.09
C PRO A 29 -15.25 8.81 0.10
N GLU A 30 -15.04 10.08 0.40
CA GLU A 30 -15.53 11.21 -0.41
C GLU A 30 -14.71 11.41 -1.68
N MET A 31 -13.44 11.04 -1.67
CA MET A 31 -12.53 11.20 -2.80
C MET A 31 -12.81 10.17 -3.88
N LYS A 32 -12.98 10.65 -5.10
CA LYS A 32 -13.18 9.81 -6.29
C LYS A 32 -12.11 10.09 -7.33
N LEU A 33 -11.42 9.04 -7.72
CA LEU A 33 -10.47 9.12 -8.82
C LEU A 33 -11.22 9.10 -10.16
N PRO A 34 -10.81 9.95 -11.15
CA PRO A 34 -11.24 9.76 -12.54
C PRO A 34 -10.91 8.34 -13.03
N SER A 35 -11.76 7.81 -13.89
CA SER A 35 -11.59 6.45 -14.41
C SER A 35 -10.27 6.24 -15.15
N SER A 36 -9.75 7.26 -15.82
CA SER A 36 -8.43 7.25 -16.47
C SER A 36 -7.31 7.00 -15.46
N ASP A 37 -7.34 7.74 -14.37
CA ASP A 37 -6.29 7.74 -13.37
C ASP A 37 -6.34 6.47 -12.52
N LEU A 38 -7.56 6.00 -12.23
CA LEU A 38 -7.75 4.71 -11.57
C LEU A 38 -7.17 3.56 -12.40
N ARG A 39 -7.39 3.57 -13.74
CA ARG A 39 -6.77 2.57 -14.63
C ARG A 39 -5.25 2.63 -14.59
N LEU A 40 -4.69 3.84 -14.55
CA LEU A 40 -3.23 4.02 -14.44
C LEU A 40 -2.68 3.48 -13.13
N TYR A 41 -3.33 3.82 -12.00
CA TYR A 41 -2.98 3.27 -10.70
C TYR A 41 -3.02 1.74 -10.67
N ILE A 42 -4.05 1.15 -11.28
CA ILE A 42 -4.18 -0.32 -11.35
C ILE A 42 -3.08 -0.95 -12.19
N ALA A 43 -2.80 -0.40 -13.37
CA ALA A 43 -1.75 -0.90 -14.23
C ALA A 43 -0.35 -0.81 -13.59
N LEU A 44 -0.07 0.27 -12.88
CA LEU A 44 1.17 0.42 -12.11
C LEU A 44 1.21 -0.53 -10.91
N SER A 45 0.10 -0.69 -10.20
CA SER A 45 -0.01 -1.64 -9.08
C SER A 45 0.21 -3.08 -9.51
N GLU A 46 -0.34 -3.49 -10.67
CA GLU A 46 -0.13 -4.81 -11.23
C GLU A 46 1.36 -5.09 -11.50
N ARG A 47 2.03 -4.13 -12.11
CA ARG A 47 3.49 -4.20 -12.33
C ARG A 47 4.24 -4.21 -10.99
N GLY A 48 3.82 -3.37 -10.05
CA GLY A 48 4.38 -3.31 -8.70
C GLY A 48 4.29 -4.66 -7.99
N LEU A 49 3.13 -5.33 -8.02
CA LEU A 49 2.96 -6.67 -7.45
C LEU A 49 3.89 -7.72 -8.09
N ASN A 50 4.18 -7.57 -9.39
CA ASN A 50 5.09 -8.48 -10.08
C ASN A 50 6.53 -8.35 -9.59
N VAL A 51 6.99 -7.15 -9.27
CA VAL A 51 8.37 -6.92 -8.78
C VAL A 51 8.49 -7.07 -7.27
N THR A 52 7.56 -6.53 -6.50
CA THR A 52 7.61 -6.61 -5.02
C THR A 52 7.30 -7.99 -4.47
N LYS A 53 6.59 -8.82 -5.24
CA LYS A 53 6.04 -10.12 -4.81
C LYS A 53 5.00 -10.01 -3.70
N TYR A 54 4.44 -8.83 -3.45
CA TYR A 54 3.37 -8.66 -2.49
C TYR A 54 2.07 -9.33 -2.94
N GLY A 55 1.24 -9.69 -1.97
CA GLY A 55 -0.02 -10.39 -2.23
C GLY A 55 -1.16 -9.49 -2.67
N LEU A 56 -1.08 -8.19 -2.37
CA LEU A 56 -2.21 -7.28 -2.47
C LEU A 56 -1.80 -5.89 -2.95
N ALA A 57 -2.65 -5.28 -3.78
CA ALA A 57 -2.66 -3.85 -4.04
C ALA A 57 -4.09 -3.33 -3.97
N THR A 58 -4.30 -2.18 -3.29
CA THR A 58 -5.64 -1.64 -3.02
C THR A 58 -5.59 -0.16 -2.70
N SER A 59 -6.73 0.50 -2.50
CA SER A 59 -6.74 1.84 -1.91
C SER A 59 -6.54 1.79 -0.40
N VAL A 60 -6.03 2.88 0.18
CA VAL A 60 -5.87 3.00 1.64
C VAL A 60 -7.22 2.80 2.33
N TYR A 61 -8.28 3.42 1.81
CA TYR A 61 -9.61 3.30 2.39
C TYR A 61 -10.13 1.86 2.41
N GLN A 62 -9.94 1.10 1.32
CA GLN A 62 -10.32 -0.31 1.25
C GLN A 62 -9.43 -1.22 2.10
N TRP A 63 -8.16 -0.88 2.25
CA TRP A 63 -7.26 -1.58 3.18
C TRP A 63 -7.72 -1.50 4.62
N ASN A 64 -8.22 -0.33 5.00
CA ASN A 64 -8.69 -0.05 6.35
C ASN A 64 -10.09 -0.63 6.67
N TRP A 65 -10.75 -1.26 5.70
CA TRP A 65 -12.05 -1.87 5.93
C TRP A 65 -11.97 -3.10 6.82
N PRO A 66 -12.97 -3.30 7.70
CA PRO A 66 -13.08 -4.52 8.48
C PRO A 66 -13.07 -5.74 7.57
N ARG A 67 -12.30 -6.72 7.96
CA ARG A 67 -12.18 -7.97 7.21
C ARG A 67 -13.51 -8.70 7.23
N GLY A 68 -13.98 -9.13 6.06
CA GLY A 68 -15.26 -9.82 5.90
C GLY A 68 -16.44 -8.90 5.58
N SER A 69 -16.24 -7.58 5.46
CA SER A 69 -17.29 -6.70 4.96
C SER A 69 -17.68 -7.09 3.52
N ARG A 70 -18.96 -6.84 3.13
CA ARG A 70 -19.46 -7.17 1.77
C ARG A 70 -18.67 -6.54 0.64
N ASN A 71 -17.91 -5.51 0.93
CA ASN A 71 -17.12 -4.77 -0.04
C ASN A 71 -15.61 -5.02 0.09
N SER A 72 -15.20 -5.85 1.05
CA SER A 72 -13.80 -6.26 1.14
C SER A 72 -13.43 -7.02 -0.13
N GLY A 73 -12.40 -6.58 -0.82
CA GLY A 73 -11.93 -7.19 -2.05
C GLY A 73 -12.33 -6.50 -3.35
N LYS A 74 -13.31 -5.60 -3.36
CA LYS A 74 -13.64 -4.82 -4.57
C LYS A 74 -12.52 -3.83 -4.91
N GLY A 75 -12.13 -3.78 -6.18
CA GLY A 75 -11.02 -2.94 -6.65
C GLY A 75 -9.64 -3.33 -6.15
N GLN A 76 -9.50 -4.50 -5.55
CA GLN A 76 -8.22 -5.04 -5.09
C GLN A 76 -7.59 -5.92 -6.17
N LEU A 77 -6.27 -5.82 -6.31
CA LEU A 77 -5.48 -6.76 -7.09
C LEU A 77 -4.84 -7.77 -6.14
N LYS A 78 -5.11 -9.04 -6.33
CA LYS A 78 -4.52 -10.13 -5.55
C LYS A 78 -3.58 -10.97 -6.40
N ARG A 79 -2.45 -11.33 -5.84
CA ARG A 79 -1.55 -12.32 -6.42
C ARG A 79 -2.00 -13.72 -5.98
N THR A 80 -2.18 -14.62 -6.93
CA THR A 80 -2.50 -16.03 -6.65
C THR A 80 -1.22 -16.83 -6.42
N ASP A 81 -1.34 -17.98 -5.78
CA ASP A 81 -0.27 -18.97 -5.52
C ASP A 81 0.48 -19.37 -6.79
N LYS A 82 -0.17 -19.30 -7.96
CA LYS A 82 0.45 -19.55 -9.27
C LYS A 82 1.13 -18.32 -9.86
N GLY A 83 1.29 -17.25 -9.07
CA GLY A 83 1.94 -16.01 -9.46
C GLY A 83 1.13 -15.15 -10.44
N LYS A 84 -0.11 -15.53 -10.76
CA LYS A 84 -1.01 -14.70 -11.59
C LYS A 84 -1.65 -13.62 -10.73
N ILE A 85 -1.75 -12.43 -11.28
CA ILE A 85 -2.50 -11.35 -10.66
C ILE A 85 -3.93 -11.45 -11.13
N LYS A 86 -4.86 -11.54 -10.17
CA LYS A 86 -6.29 -11.42 -10.41
C LYS A 86 -6.75 -10.08 -9.85
N GLY A 87 -7.39 -9.28 -10.69
CA GLY A 87 -8.12 -8.08 -10.28
C GLY A 87 -9.60 -8.35 -10.28
N MET A 88 -10.32 -7.79 -9.33
CA MET A 88 -11.74 -7.53 -9.52
C MET A 88 -11.83 -6.24 -10.34
N ASP A 89 -12.73 -6.20 -11.33
CA ASP A 89 -12.90 -5.01 -12.15
C ASP A 89 -13.14 -3.80 -11.22
N PRO A 90 -12.25 -2.81 -11.21
CA PRO A 90 -12.43 -1.63 -10.37
C PRO A 90 -13.67 -0.83 -10.80
N PHE A 91 -14.20 -1.11 -11.99
CA PHE A 91 -15.38 -0.48 -12.56
C PHE A 91 -16.68 -1.22 -12.27
N ASP A 92 -16.65 -2.48 -11.81
CA ASP A 92 -17.83 -3.23 -11.33
C ASP A 92 -18.35 -2.69 -9.97
N GLY A 93 -18.38 -1.39 -9.84
CA GLY A 93 -18.88 -0.68 -8.67
C GLY A 93 -17.94 -0.66 -7.47
N GLY A 94 -16.75 -1.25 -7.57
CA GLY A 94 -15.79 -1.27 -6.47
C GLY A 94 -15.18 0.09 -6.16
N GLY A 95 -15.03 0.94 -7.16
CA GLY A 95 -14.48 2.28 -6.99
C GLY A 95 -15.52 3.37 -6.69
N ASN A 96 -16.79 3.07 -6.84
CA ASN A 96 -17.87 4.06 -6.77
C ASN A 96 -18.83 3.89 -5.58
N HIS A 97 -18.63 2.91 -4.73
CA HIS A 97 -19.50 2.64 -3.57
C HIS A 97 -19.07 3.32 -2.28
N TYR A 98 -18.20 4.32 -2.36
CA TYR A 98 -17.71 5.05 -1.19
C TYR A 98 -18.80 5.77 -0.38
N GLY A 99 -19.97 5.99 -0.95
CA GLY A 99 -21.07 6.68 -0.28
C GLY A 99 -22.05 5.79 0.49
N GLN A 100 -21.86 4.47 0.53
CA GLN A 100 -22.79 3.53 1.15
C GLN A 100 -22.25 2.79 2.38
N LEU A 101 -21.04 3.16 2.81
CA LEU A 101 -20.45 2.57 4.01
C LEU A 101 -20.90 3.33 5.22
N MET A 102 -21.38 2.60 6.20
CA MET A 102 -21.52 3.10 7.54
C MET A 102 -20.11 3.40 8.04
N GLU A 103 -19.91 4.61 8.55
CA GLU A 103 -18.63 5.10 9.10
C GLU A 103 -18.03 4.17 10.18
N GLU A 104 -18.85 3.32 10.76
CA GLU A 104 -18.49 2.34 11.78
C GLU A 104 -17.57 1.21 11.28
N ASP A 105 -17.53 0.98 9.96
CA ASP A 105 -16.89 -0.20 9.38
C ASP A 105 -15.55 0.05 8.70
N ALA A 106 -15.16 1.29 8.48
CA ALA A 106 -13.92 1.62 7.79
C ALA A 106 -13.20 2.82 8.41
N TYR A 107 -11.90 2.72 8.54
CA TYR A 107 -11.04 3.82 8.99
C TYR A 107 -10.72 4.73 7.81
N ALA A 108 -11.25 5.95 7.84
CA ALA A 108 -10.90 7.01 6.89
C ALA A 108 -9.66 7.77 7.36
N ALA A 109 -8.65 7.85 6.51
CA ALA A 109 -7.38 8.51 6.84
C ALA A 109 -7.33 9.91 6.19
N TYR A 110 -7.99 10.87 6.85
CA TYR A 110 -7.98 12.27 6.39
C TYR A 110 -6.61 12.93 6.56
N GLY A 111 -6.27 13.82 5.63
CA GLY A 111 -5.01 14.57 5.66
C GLY A 111 -3.78 13.74 5.28
N GLY A 112 -3.97 12.56 4.71
CA GLY A 112 -2.89 11.72 4.22
C GLY A 112 -2.13 12.34 3.05
N SER A 113 -0.81 12.12 3.00
CA SER A 113 0.04 12.65 1.92
C SER A 113 -0.33 12.11 0.54
N LEU A 114 -0.83 10.88 0.45
CA LEU A 114 -1.25 10.26 -0.81
C LEU A 114 -2.33 11.07 -1.52
N ASP A 115 -3.43 11.37 -0.81
CA ASP A 115 -4.55 12.11 -1.35
C ASP A 115 -4.16 13.56 -1.61
N GLY A 116 -3.41 14.19 -0.69
CA GLY A 116 -2.96 15.57 -0.85
C GLY A 116 -2.01 15.76 -2.04
N LEU A 117 -1.09 14.83 -2.28
CA LEU A 117 -0.20 14.87 -3.45
C LEU A 117 -0.98 14.72 -4.75
N TYR A 118 -1.98 13.84 -4.77
CA TYR A 118 -2.81 13.63 -5.95
C TYR A 118 -3.77 14.82 -6.19
N GLU A 119 -4.55 15.23 -5.19
CA GLU A 119 -5.59 16.25 -5.36
C GLU A 119 -5.04 17.66 -5.60
N LEU A 120 -3.97 18.03 -4.91
CA LEU A 120 -3.43 19.38 -4.98
C LEU A 120 -2.40 19.57 -6.10
N PHE A 121 -1.70 18.50 -6.48
CA PHE A 121 -0.56 18.61 -7.39
C PHE A 121 -0.62 17.65 -8.59
N GLY A 122 -1.61 16.75 -8.66
CA GLY A 122 -1.70 15.74 -9.73
C GLY A 122 -0.58 14.70 -9.69
N ILE A 123 0.09 14.55 -8.55
CA ILE A 123 1.21 13.63 -8.39
C ILE A 123 0.67 12.22 -8.16
N LEU A 124 1.09 11.26 -8.98
CA LEU A 124 0.78 9.84 -8.76
C LEU A 124 1.57 9.33 -7.55
N ALA A 125 0.86 9.15 -6.45
CA ALA A 125 1.45 8.74 -5.18
C ALA A 125 1.04 7.32 -4.79
N PHE A 126 2.01 6.54 -4.29
CA PHE A 126 1.78 5.24 -3.66
C PHE A 126 2.34 5.24 -2.24
N ALA A 127 1.76 4.39 -1.38
CA ALA A 127 2.36 4.00 -0.12
C ALA A 127 2.49 2.48 -0.10
N ASN A 128 3.68 2.00 0.18
CA ASN A 128 3.93 0.57 0.30
C ASN A 128 4.08 0.23 1.77
N GLU A 129 3.16 -0.59 2.29
CA GLU A 129 3.37 -1.25 3.57
C GLU A 129 4.33 -2.41 3.33
N ILE A 130 5.62 -2.11 3.42
CA ILE A 130 6.67 -3.08 3.11
C ILE A 130 6.72 -4.18 4.16
N TYR A 131 7.17 -5.36 3.72
CA TYR A 131 7.36 -6.53 4.54
C TYR A 131 6.08 -7.10 5.17
N ARG A 132 5.88 -8.38 5.03
CA ARG A 132 4.85 -9.16 5.70
C ARG A 132 5.51 -10.31 6.44
N PHE A 133 5.26 -10.40 7.73
CA PHE A 133 5.75 -11.50 8.56
C PHE A 133 4.79 -12.69 8.47
N GLY A 134 5.27 -13.78 7.86
CA GLY A 134 4.52 -15.00 7.68
C GLY A 134 3.95 -15.20 6.27
N ASP A 135 3.60 -16.43 5.98
CA ASP A 135 2.96 -16.88 4.76
C ASP A 135 1.51 -17.26 5.04
N ASP A 136 0.63 -16.94 4.10
CA ASP A 136 -0.78 -17.34 4.08
C ASP A 136 -0.85 -18.78 3.54
N LEU A 137 -0.84 -19.76 4.45
CA LEU A 137 -0.69 -21.17 4.09
C LEU A 137 -2.01 -21.83 3.69
N ASP A 138 -3.13 -21.33 4.22
CA ASP A 138 -4.46 -21.83 3.92
C ASP A 138 -5.16 -21.06 2.81
N ASN A 139 -4.52 -19.98 2.31
CA ASN A 139 -5.00 -19.10 1.23
C ASN A 139 -6.32 -18.38 1.56
N ASP A 140 -6.56 -18.09 2.83
CA ASP A 140 -7.73 -17.31 3.27
C ASP A 140 -7.56 -15.79 3.03
N GLY A 141 -6.35 -15.36 2.60
CA GLY A 141 -5.97 -13.98 2.35
C GLY A 141 -5.40 -13.27 3.57
N ARG A 142 -5.11 -14.01 4.63
CA ARG A 142 -4.56 -13.50 5.90
C ARG A 142 -3.31 -14.28 6.28
N VAL A 143 -2.59 -13.75 7.25
CA VAL A 143 -1.57 -14.50 7.97
C VAL A 143 -2.01 -14.54 9.43
N SER A 144 -2.45 -15.70 9.87
CA SER A 144 -2.88 -15.94 11.24
C SER A 144 -1.70 -15.97 12.21
N ALA A 145 -1.97 -15.86 13.51
CA ALA A 145 -0.91 -15.97 14.52
C ALA A 145 -0.20 -17.32 14.50
N SER A 146 -0.92 -18.41 14.18
CA SER A 146 -0.34 -19.74 14.03
C SER A 146 0.59 -19.85 12.84
N GLU A 147 0.24 -19.24 11.72
CA GLU A 147 1.10 -19.17 10.53
C GLU A 147 2.34 -18.30 10.78
N GLN A 148 2.19 -17.20 11.50
CA GLN A 148 3.33 -16.38 11.92
C GLN A 148 4.29 -17.14 12.83
N LEU A 149 3.78 -17.91 13.80
CA LEU A 149 4.61 -18.76 14.67
C LEU A 149 5.33 -19.83 13.85
N LYS A 150 4.62 -20.51 12.95
CA LYS A 150 5.23 -21.48 12.04
C LYS A 150 6.32 -20.86 11.17
N TYR A 151 6.08 -19.66 10.64
CA TYR A 151 7.07 -18.92 9.85
C TYR A 151 8.31 -18.57 10.70
N ASP A 152 8.12 -18.15 11.96
CA ASP A 152 9.24 -17.89 12.86
C ASP A 152 10.07 -19.16 13.11
N ASP A 153 9.41 -20.27 13.38
CA ASP A 153 10.09 -21.54 13.66
C ASP A 153 10.85 -22.09 12.44
N GLU A 154 10.21 -22.11 11.27
CA GLU A 154 10.74 -22.74 10.07
C GLU A 154 11.70 -21.84 9.28
N GLN A 155 11.43 -20.54 9.22
CA GLN A 155 12.18 -19.61 8.38
C GLN A 155 13.09 -18.67 9.18
N MET A 156 12.67 -18.24 10.37
CA MET A 156 13.44 -17.30 11.19
C MET A 156 14.26 -17.96 12.30
N GLY A 157 14.09 -19.27 12.50
CA GLY A 157 14.79 -20.06 13.52
C GLY A 157 14.40 -19.66 14.93
N SER A 158 13.10 -19.41 15.16
CA SER A 158 12.49 -19.03 16.45
C SER A 158 13.12 -17.78 17.07
N LYS A 159 13.45 -16.79 16.23
CA LYS A 159 14.16 -15.56 16.69
C LYS A 159 13.25 -14.39 16.95
N VAL A 160 12.01 -14.42 16.44
CA VAL A 160 11.11 -13.27 16.45
C VAL A 160 10.06 -13.35 17.53
N PHE A 161 9.55 -14.53 17.84
CA PHE A 161 8.70 -14.74 19.01
C PHE A 161 9.54 -15.07 20.24
N LYS A 162 9.10 -14.60 21.39
CA LYS A 162 9.64 -14.96 22.70
C LYS A 162 8.52 -15.55 23.55
N ASP A 163 8.72 -16.74 24.06
CA ASP A 163 7.78 -17.38 24.96
C ASP A 163 7.47 -16.51 26.17
N TRP A 164 6.24 -16.56 26.61
CA TRP A 164 5.80 -15.86 27.80
C TRP A 164 6.48 -16.44 29.04
N THR A 165 7.10 -15.59 29.81
CA THR A 165 7.84 -15.96 31.03
C THR A 165 7.38 -15.12 32.23
N PRO A 166 7.25 -15.73 33.42
CA PRO A 166 6.92 -15.00 34.62
C PRO A 166 7.94 -13.88 34.91
N TYR A 167 7.45 -12.73 35.32
CA TYR A 167 8.27 -11.57 35.66
C TYR A 167 7.64 -10.79 36.83
N ASP A 168 8.47 -10.42 37.82
CA ASP A 168 8.04 -9.55 38.92
C ASP A 168 8.23 -8.09 38.52
N HIS A 169 7.15 -7.45 38.06
CA HIS A 169 7.19 -6.06 37.64
C HIS A 169 7.17 -5.12 38.87
N PRO A 170 8.02 -4.09 38.91
CA PRO A 170 8.20 -3.26 40.12
C PRO A 170 6.96 -2.51 40.58
N THR A 171 5.98 -2.27 39.69
CA THR A 171 4.73 -1.58 40.01
C THR A 171 3.46 -2.38 39.76
N LEU A 172 3.50 -3.40 38.88
CA LEU A 172 2.34 -4.23 38.53
C LEU A 172 2.31 -5.56 39.25
N GLY A 173 3.38 -5.90 39.97
CA GLY A 173 3.50 -7.21 40.64
C GLY A 173 3.81 -8.33 39.66
N LYS A 174 3.28 -9.51 39.91
CA LYS A 174 3.54 -10.71 39.09
C LYS A 174 2.81 -10.61 37.74
N VAL A 175 3.55 -10.60 36.68
CA VAL A 175 3.08 -10.56 35.28
C VAL A 175 3.80 -11.63 34.45
N GLU A 176 3.41 -11.80 33.22
CA GLU A 176 4.18 -12.53 32.19
C GLU A 176 4.64 -11.56 31.12
N ILE A 177 5.86 -11.75 30.66
CA ILE A 177 6.46 -10.98 29.55
C ILE A 177 6.86 -11.93 28.43
N GLY A 178 6.60 -11.53 27.19
CA GLY A 178 6.86 -12.34 26.00
C GLY A 178 6.25 -11.71 24.75
N GLY A 179 6.07 -12.52 23.71
CA GLY A 179 5.43 -12.13 22.48
C GLY A 179 6.41 -11.70 21.38
N TRP A 180 5.88 -11.04 20.36
CA TRP A 180 6.63 -10.66 19.17
C TRP A 180 7.65 -9.58 19.43
N LYS A 181 8.88 -9.79 18.97
CA LYS A 181 9.88 -8.73 18.90
C LYS A 181 9.53 -7.80 17.75
N LYS A 182 9.48 -6.50 18.01
CA LYS A 182 9.18 -5.47 17.03
C LYS A 182 10.10 -5.56 15.79
N PHE A 183 11.39 -5.71 16.00
CA PHE A 183 12.34 -6.05 14.94
C PHE A 183 12.30 -7.56 14.70
N GLY A 184 11.93 -7.94 13.51
CA GLY A 184 11.66 -9.29 13.08
C GLY A 184 10.18 -9.48 12.71
N HIS A 185 9.25 -8.95 13.50
CA HIS A 185 7.82 -9.02 13.18
C HIS A 185 7.36 -7.89 12.24
N ASN A 186 7.71 -6.64 12.54
CA ASN A 186 7.30 -5.49 11.72
C ASN A 186 8.38 -5.06 10.71
N ASN A 187 9.60 -5.52 10.87
CA ASN A 187 10.71 -5.23 9.97
C ASN A 187 11.50 -6.51 9.76
N PRO A 188 12.00 -6.80 8.54
CA PRO A 188 12.77 -7.99 8.28
C PRO A 188 14.07 -8.02 9.10
N LEU A 189 14.47 -9.21 9.53
CA LEU A 189 15.80 -9.41 10.07
C LEU A 189 16.86 -9.18 8.99
N PRO A 190 18.11 -8.80 9.36
CA PRO A 190 19.16 -8.43 8.41
C PRO A 190 19.35 -9.37 7.20
N PRO A 191 19.27 -10.71 7.33
CA PRO A 191 19.41 -11.59 6.18
C PRO A 191 18.34 -11.41 5.08
N TYR A 192 17.14 -10.93 5.46
CA TYR A 192 15.98 -10.76 4.57
C TYR A 192 15.78 -9.31 4.12
N LEU A 193 16.47 -8.37 4.77
CA LEU A 193 16.32 -6.94 4.53
C LEU A 193 16.74 -6.55 3.11
N LYS A 194 17.80 -7.16 2.60
CA LYS A 194 18.32 -6.84 1.27
C LYS A 194 17.29 -7.10 0.18
N ASP A 195 16.72 -8.28 0.15
CA ASP A 195 15.72 -8.67 -0.87
C ASP A 195 14.48 -7.79 -0.79
N GLU A 196 14.05 -7.43 0.42
CA GLU A 196 12.92 -6.53 0.63
C GLU A 196 13.18 -5.14 0.06
N ILE A 197 14.36 -4.58 0.31
CA ILE A 197 14.78 -3.28 -0.22
C ILE A 197 14.87 -3.34 -1.75
N GLU A 198 15.55 -4.33 -2.33
CA GLU A 198 15.75 -4.43 -3.77
C GLU A 198 14.42 -4.48 -4.54
N ARG A 199 13.45 -5.26 -4.06
CA ARG A 199 12.13 -5.34 -4.68
C ARG A 199 11.37 -4.02 -4.63
N ASN A 200 11.44 -3.29 -3.52
CA ASN A 200 10.79 -1.99 -3.40
C ASN A 200 11.49 -0.91 -4.23
N VAL A 201 12.82 -0.91 -4.28
CA VAL A 201 13.59 -0.02 -5.17
C VAL A 201 13.23 -0.27 -6.64
N GLU A 202 13.07 -1.54 -7.06
CA GLU A 202 12.66 -1.86 -8.42
C GLU A 202 11.26 -1.30 -8.74
N PHE A 203 10.33 -1.35 -7.79
CA PHE A 203 9.01 -0.73 -7.98
C PHE A 203 9.11 0.80 -8.06
N MET A 204 9.96 1.44 -7.27
CA MET A 204 10.20 2.89 -7.38
C MET A 204 10.76 3.26 -8.76
N LEU A 205 11.73 2.51 -9.26
CA LEU A 205 12.32 2.72 -10.58
C LEU A 205 11.30 2.45 -11.69
N LEU A 206 10.43 1.46 -11.53
CA LEU A 206 9.35 1.18 -12.47
C LEU A 206 8.37 2.37 -12.54
N GLN A 207 7.97 2.93 -11.42
CA GLN A 207 7.11 4.10 -11.37
C GLN A 207 7.81 5.32 -12.00
N ALA A 208 9.07 5.55 -11.67
CA ALA A 208 9.84 6.65 -12.26
C ALA A 208 9.95 6.54 -13.80
N ARG A 209 10.19 5.34 -14.33
CA ARG A 209 10.22 5.09 -15.77
C ARG A 209 8.85 5.24 -16.46
N ALA A 210 7.77 5.03 -15.72
CA ALA A 210 6.41 5.20 -16.22
C ALA A 210 5.94 6.67 -16.21
N THR A 211 6.69 7.55 -15.56
CA THR A 211 6.42 8.99 -15.54
C THR A 211 6.71 9.59 -16.91
N PRO A 212 5.76 10.31 -17.54
CA PRO A 212 5.96 10.87 -18.86
C PRO A 212 7.04 11.95 -18.86
N LEU A 213 7.95 11.88 -19.80
CA LEU A 213 8.88 12.96 -20.11
C LEU A 213 8.23 13.87 -21.16
N LEU A 214 7.70 15.01 -20.73
CA LEU A 214 7.09 15.99 -21.60
C LEU A 214 8.09 17.10 -21.88
N THR A 215 8.30 17.40 -23.16
CA THR A 215 9.13 18.52 -23.61
C THR A 215 8.30 19.37 -24.54
N ILE A 216 8.18 20.68 -24.24
CA ILE A 216 7.62 21.66 -25.14
C ILE A 216 8.71 22.05 -26.12
N SER A 217 8.67 21.51 -27.34
CA SER A 217 9.68 21.77 -28.37
C SER A 217 9.41 23.09 -29.13
N LYS A 218 8.16 23.51 -29.19
CA LYS A 218 7.73 24.70 -29.86
C LYS A 218 6.45 25.26 -29.27
N VAL A 219 6.37 26.56 -29.14
CA VAL A 219 5.14 27.30 -28.82
C VAL A 219 4.86 28.22 -29.97
N ASP A 220 3.75 27.99 -30.67
CA ASP A 220 3.24 28.93 -31.68
C ASP A 220 2.11 29.74 -31.04
N GLN A 221 2.19 31.03 -31.16
CA GLN A 221 1.16 31.95 -30.69
C GLN A 221 0.54 32.69 -31.86
N GLU A 222 -0.76 32.59 -31.99
CA GLU A 222 -1.52 33.39 -32.97
C GLU A 222 -2.39 34.41 -32.22
N TYR A 223 -2.33 35.64 -32.66
CA TYR A 223 -3.16 36.70 -32.12
C TYR A 223 -4.50 36.72 -32.83
N LEU A 224 -5.54 36.25 -32.17
CA LEU A 224 -6.89 36.13 -32.74
C LEU A 224 -7.79 37.37 -32.54
N GLY A 225 -7.25 38.49 -32.09
CA GLY A 225 -8.00 39.73 -31.89
C GLY A 225 -7.92 40.31 -30.48
N LYS A 226 -8.79 41.29 -30.18
CA LYS A 226 -8.72 42.03 -28.90
C LYS A 226 -9.19 41.25 -27.66
N ASN A 227 -9.84 40.10 -27.84
CA ASN A 227 -10.35 39.30 -26.73
C ASN A 227 -9.70 37.92 -26.79
N ILE A 228 -8.67 37.72 -25.98
CA ILE A 228 -8.09 36.42 -25.69
C ILE A 228 -8.74 35.96 -24.37
N TYR A 229 -9.47 34.86 -24.38
CA TYR A 229 -10.02 34.19 -23.20
C TYR A 229 -9.31 32.88 -22.97
#